data_35abf7d88dcd6ba89cd87fd48c6c738a
#
_entry.id   35abf7d88dcd6ba89cd87fd48c6c738a
#
_cell.length_a   1.000
_cell.length_b   1.000
_cell.length_c   1.000
_cell.angle_alpha   90.00
_cell.angle_beta   90.00
_cell.angle_gamma   90.00
#
_symmetry.space_group_name_H-M   'P 1'
#
loop_
_entity.id
_entity.type
_entity.pdbx_description
1 polymer ?
#
loop_
_entity_poly.entity_id
_entity_poly.type
_entity_poly.pdbx_seq_one_letter_code
_entity_poly.pdbx_strand_id
1 'polypeptide(L)'
;MGKDGGPEYLTVFNGETGAAMQTVDFDPPRSILTSSKWGDSYANRSERYLAAVAYLDGVHPSVVMTRGYYTYVYAAAYTWDGTDLKEQWLSTNTPTEENGGTGCTVKYADGTSKNNTNKTLYAQGAHSVSVADVDNDGYDEIIFGSAVLDHDGTVLTYDGRGHGDAEHVSDFDNDGKQEIFMAHEAGKHNDKIIPYAVDIKRYNSDIMLQAAQGDIGRGIMDNVDDDYALSSGNLSLFWSVAADGIYNQAGEKVGNIPNTNGSNMENFAVYWDGDLGRELLDGNKLVKYSVTSGTERIYYNSKNSALPGSINNGTKSNACLTADLFGDWREEIVLRYGDGVRIYFSTIPTDYRLTTLMHDSQYRCAIAWQNVGYNQSPHTSYYIGSAALAKDSGGNTLNYLAPSTSFTKVTYPDTSLFTPRPTVKATTAPVTVTANADTYLVDSTTAHGSDEELKINQAQNVYTSSSPGLKDIKGLGLIRFDLSKYAGKKLTSATLK
;
A
#
# COMPACT_ATOMS: atom_id res chain seq x y z
N MET A 1 27.43 10.84 -7.16
CA MET A 1 27.14 11.21 -8.54
C MET A 1 26.64 12.64 -8.54
N GLY A 2 27.07 13.48 -9.49
CA GLY A 2 26.55 14.84 -9.60
C GLY A 2 25.12 14.83 -10.14
N LYS A 3 24.33 15.85 -9.81
CA LYS A 3 22.95 16.04 -10.27
C LYS A 3 22.77 15.97 -11.80
N ASP A 4 23.83 16.23 -12.55
CA ASP A 4 23.78 16.51 -13.96
C ASP A 4 24.40 15.37 -14.81
N GLY A 5 24.44 14.16 -14.28
CA GLY A 5 25.17 13.05 -14.91
C GLY A 5 24.28 11.96 -15.47
N GLY A 6 24.41 11.71 -16.76
CA GLY A 6 23.85 10.56 -17.45
C GLY A 6 22.40 10.73 -17.97
N PRO A 7 22.03 9.91 -18.94
CA PRO A 7 20.67 9.87 -19.46
C PRO A 7 19.73 9.17 -18.49
N GLU A 8 18.43 9.42 -18.63
CA GLU A 8 17.37 8.81 -17.87
C GLU A 8 16.35 8.19 -18.82
N TYR A 9 15.93 6.97 -18.51
CA TYR A 9 15.06 6.20 -19.38
C TYR A 9 13.91 5.58 -18.59
N LEU A 10 12.77 5.41 -19.26
CA LEU A 10 11.68 4.56 -18.84
C LEU A 10 11.60 3.37 -19.81
N THR A 11 11.63 2.15 -19.28
CA THR A 11 11.70 0.94 -20.10
C THR A 11 10.59 -0.02 -19.71
N VAL A 12 9.87 -0.52 -20.70
CA VAL A 12 8.96 -1.65 -20.56
C VAL A 12 9.71 -2.94 -20.82
N PHE A 13 9.60 -3.88 -19.88
CA PHE A 13 10.22 -5.20 -19.99
C PHE A 13 9.17 -6.29 -20.15
N ASN A 14 9.47 -7.27 -20.95
CA ASN A 14 8.68 -8.49 -21.04
C ASN A 14 8.79 -9.28 -19.72
N GLY A 15 7.66 -9.51 -19.07
CA GLY A 15 7.62 -10.15 -17.74
C GLY A 15 8.01 -11.64 -17.73
N GLU A 16 8.02 -12.31 -18.89
CA GLU A 16 8.44 -13.73 -18.99
C GLU A 16 9.95 -13.86 -19.27
N THR A 17 10.49 -12.97 -20.09
CA THR A 17 11.86 -13.11 -20.60
C THR A 17 12.85 -12.11 -20.00
N GLY A 18 12.34 -11.03 -19.40
CA GLY A 18 13.16 -9.90 -18.94
C GLY A 18 13.73 -9.05 -20.07
N ALA A 19 13.37 -9.32 -21.33
CA ALA A 19 13.85 -8.54 -22.46
C ALA A 19 13.20 -7.15 -22.47
N ALA A 20 13.98 -6.10 -22.78
CA ALA A 20 13.43 -4.79 -23.02
C ALA A 20 12.54 -4.81 -24.26
N MET A 21 11.33 -4.33 -24.13
CA MET A 21 10.35 -4.21 -25.23
C MET A 21 10.44 -2.84 -25.88
N GLN A 22 10.43 -1.78 -25.04
CA GLN A 22 10.62 -0.42 -25.48
C GLN A 22 11.32 0.39 -24.40
N THR A 23 12.13 1.34 -24.82
CA THR A 23 12.77 2.33 -23.97
C THR A 23 12.50 3.72 -24.54
N VAL A 24 12.01 4.62 -23.70
CA VAL A 24 11.81 6.04 -24.02
C VAL A 24 12.66 6.89 -23.09
N ASP A 25 12.98 8.11 -23.52
CA ASP A 25 13.60 9.09 -22.63
C ASP A 25 12.63 9.45 -21.51
N PHE A 26 13.15 9.63 -20.30
CA PHE A 26 12.33 10.06 -19.16
C PHE A 26 12.03 11.55 -19.28
N ASP A 27 10.76 11.92 -19.15
CA ASP A 27 10.32 13.32 -19.16
C ASP A 27 9.85 13.78 -17.76
N PRO A 28 10.28 14.94 -17.26
CA PRO A 28 11.23 15.88 -17.86
C PRO A 28 12.67 15.41 -17.75
N PRO A 29 13.49 15.62 -18.80
CA PRO A 29 14.87 15.19 -18.80
C PRO A 29 15.72 15.97 -17.79
N ARG A 30 16.70 15.31 -17.20
CA ARG A 30 17.64 15.92 -16.25
C ARG A 30 18.30 17.21 -16.78
N SER A 31 18.55 17.28 -18.06
CA SER A 31 19.24 18.42 -18.69
C SER A 31 18.52 19.76 -18.55
N ILE A 32 17.20 19.77 -18.42
CA ILE A 32 16.43 21.01 -18.21
C ILE A 32 16.33 21.38 -16.72
N LEU A 33 16.72 20.49 -15.84
CA LEU A 33 16.57 20.62 -14.39
C LEU A 33 17.93 20.84 -13.71
N THR A 34 18.69 21.81 -14.21
CA THR A 34 19.97 22.16 -13.59
C THR A 34 19.79 22.64 -12.16
N SER A 35 20.82 22.50 -11.34
CA SER A 35 20.76 22.88 -9.92
C SER A 35 20.30 24.31 -9.66
N SER A 36 20.57 25.22 -10.60
CA SER A 36 20.10 26.61 -10.52
C SER A 36 18.62 26.79 -10.90
N LYS A 37 18.01 25.78 -11.51
CA LYS A 37 16.61 25.80 -11.96
C LYS A 37 15.68 24.92 -11.13
N TRP A 38 16.23 24.11 -10.21
CA TRP A 38 15.42 23.21 -9.43
C TRP A 38 14.70 23.85 -8.24
N GLY A 39 15.11 25.03 -7.81
CA GLY A 39 14.48 25.75 -6.70
C GLY A 39 15.03 25.44 -5.34
N ASP A 40 15.94 24.46 -5.19
CA ASP A 40 16.68 24.21 -3.95
C ASP A 40 18.12 23.74 -4.20
N SER A 41 18.94 23.73 -3.14
CA SER A 41 20.36 23.43 -3.23
C SER A 41 20.71 21.93 -3.07
N TYR A 42 19.73 21.10 -2.71
CA TYR A 42 19.95 19.68 -2.46
C TYR A 42 19.78 18.85 -3.73
N ALA A 43 20.88 18.28 -4.20
CA ALA A 43 20.92 17.46 -5.41
C ALA A 43 19.91 16.31 -5.41
N ASN A 44 19.77 15.64 -4.28
CA ASN A 44 18.93 14.47 -4.17
C ASN A 44 17.43 14.79 -4.29
N ARG A 45 17.00 16.01 -4.13
CA ARG A 45 15.58 16.38 -4.23
C ARG A 45 15.08 16.40 -5.66
N SER A 46 15.91 16.75 -6.62
CA SER A 46 15.61 16.63 -8.06
C SER A 46 15.71 15.19 -8.59
N GLU A 47 16.29 14.28 -7.81
CA GLU A 47 16.51 12.88 -8.14
C GLU A 47 15.58 11.95 -7.33
N ARG A 48 14.45 12.45 -6.87
CA ARG A 48 13.41 11.67 -6.23
C ARG A 48 12.32 11.32 -7.22
N TYR A 49 12.15 10.04 -7.42
CA TYR A 49 11.17 9.47 -8.32
C TYR A 49 10.25 8.56 -7.54
N LEU A 50 8.96 8.71 -7.76
CA LEU A 50 7.95 7.76 -7.30
C LEU A 50 7.22 7.22 -8.52
N ALA A 51 6.65 6.05 -8.39
CA ALA A 51 5.89 5.41 -9.44
C ALA A 51 4.60 4.84 -8.88
N ALA A 52 3.52 4.98 -9.62
CA ALA A 52 2.23 4.38 -9.32
C ALA A 52 1.60 3.80 -10.58
N VAL A 53 0.60 2.94 -10.37
CA VAL A 53 -0.31 2.47 -11.41
C VAL A 53 -1.66 3.12 -11.16
N ALA A 54 -2.28 3.69 -12.17
CA ALA A 54 -3.57 4.36 -12.09
C ALA A 54 -4.45 4.03 -13.29
N TYR A 55 -5.75 3.94 -13.09
CA TYR A 55 -6.73 3.74 -14.16
C TYR A 55 -7.29 5.10 -14.59
N LEU A 56 -6.45 5.88 -15.29
CA LEU A 56 -6.75 7.27 -15.69
C LEU A 56 -7.88 7.40 -16.73
N ASP A 57 -8.24 6.33 -17.39
CA ASP A 57 -9.39 6.23 -18.29
C ASP A 57 -10.47 5.30 -17.73
N GLY A 58 -10.36 4.90 -16.48
CA GLY A 58 -11.25 3.97 -15.79
C GLY A 58 -11.14 2.51 -16.23
N VAL A 59 -10.30 2.20 -17.23
CA VAL A 59 -10.26 0.87 -17.88
C VAL A 59 -8.84 0.32 -17.99
N HIS A 60 -7.90 1.12 -18.48
CA HIS A 60 -6.54 0.67 -18.75
C HIS A 60 -5.55 1.18 -17.71
N PRO A 61 -4.66 0.33 -17.20
CA PRO A 61 -3.64 0.78 -16.28
C PRO A 61 -2.62 1.67 -16.99
N SER A 62 -2.36 2.82 -16.39
CA SER A 62 -1.31 3.76 -16.77
C SER A 62 -0.20 3.76 -15.75
N VAL A 63 1.02 4.05 -16.17
CA VAL A 63 2.15 4.29 -15.27
C VAL A 63 2.23 5.78 -15.00
N VAL A 64 2.16 6.16 -13.74
CA VAL A 64 2.40 7.54 -13.29
C VAL A 64 3.78 7.60 -12.67
N MET A 65 4.60 8.53 -13.15
CA MET A 65 5.94 8.79 -12.64
C MET A 65 6.01 10.19 -12.09
N THR A 66 6.54 10.35 -10.87
CA THR A 66 6.79 11.68 -10.30
C THR A 66 8.27 11.97 -10.21
N ARG A 67 8.62 13.26 -10.18
CA ARG A 67 9.98 13.74 -9.95
C ARG A 67 9.97 14.97 -9.07
N GLY A 68 10.74 14.93 -7.97
CA GLY A 68 10.81 15.98 -6.98
C GLY A 68 9.66 15.97 -5.98
N TYR A 69 9.74 16.81 -4.94
CA TYR A 69 8.71 16.88 -3.90
C TYR A 69 8.74 18.14 -3.02
N TYR A 70 9.91 18.75 -2.74
CA TYR A 70 10.01 19.91 -1.82
C TYR A 70 9.79 21.25 -2.51
N THR A 71 10.19 21.37 -3.75
CA THR A 71 10.09 22.60 -4.53
C THR A 71 9.42 22.31 -5.86
N TYR A 72 10.17 22.21 -6.94
CA TYR A 72 9.58 21.78 -8.20
C TYR A 72 9.15 20.33 -8.12
N VAL A 73 7.99 20.06 -8.67
CA VAL A 73 7.37 18.75 -8.77
C VAL A 73 6.89 18.53 -10.18
N TYR A 74 7.17 17.36 -10.70
CA TYR A 74 6.68 16.93 -12.01
C TYR A 74 5.96 15.59 -11.82
N ALA A 75 4.90 15.40 -12.58
CA ALA A 75 4.23 14.12 -12.73
C ALA A 75 3.96 13.87 -14.20
N ALA A 76 4.22 12.66 -14.68
CA ALA A 76 3.97 12.26 -16.05
C ALA A 76 3.21 10.93 -16.06
N ALA A 77 2.23 10.79 -16.94
CA ALA A 77 1.49 9.58 -17.16
C ALA A 77 1.82 8.95 -18.50
N TYR A 78 1.98 7.63 -18.48
CA TYR A 78 2.29 6.82 -19.66
C TYR A 78 1.32 5.65 -19.78
N THR A 79 0.89 5.36 -20.99
CA THR A 79 0.10 4.17 -21.32
C THR A 79 0.88 3.25 -22.24
N TRP A 80 0.84 1.96 -21.93
CA TRP A 80 1.35 0.91 -22.80
C TRP A 80 0.21 0.35 -23.65
N ASP A 81 0.29 0.50 -24.97
CA ASP A 81 -0.75 0.04 -25.90
C ASP A 81 -0.50 -1.39 -26.44
N GLY A 82 0.48 -2.08 -25.88
CA GLY A 82 0.92 -3.41 -26.32
C GLY A 82 2.18 -3.36 -27.20
N THR A 83 2.47 -2.20 -27.78
CA THR A 83 3.62 -1.98 -28.68
C THR A 83 4.44 -0.77 -28.24
N ASP A 84 3.77 0.32 -27.92
CA ASP A 84 4.40 1.61 -27.64
C ASP A 84 4.01 2.12 -26.24
N LEU A 85 5.00 2.62 -25.51
CA LEU A 85 4.82 3.39 -24.30
C LEU A 85 4.63 4.85 -24.70
N LYS A 86 3.44 5.38 -24.50
CA LYS A 86 3.04 6.73 -24.89
C LYS A 86 2.83 7.60 -23.67
N GLU A 87 3.51 8.73 -23.63
CA GLU A 87 3.17 9.75 -22.64
C GLU A 87 1.78 10.31 -22.96
N GLN A 88 0.92 10.36 -21.96
CA GLN A 88 -0.41 10.94 -22.05
C GLN A 88 -0.36 12.42 -21.73
N TRP A 89 0.29 12.74 -20.62
CA TRP A 89 0.45 14.10 -20.14
C TRP A 89 1.69 14.24 -19.26
N LEU A 90 2.22 15.47 -19.21
CA LEU A 90 3.25 15.94 -18.30
C LEU A 90 2.72 17.13 -17.51
N SER A 91 2.54 16.99 -16.22
CA SER A 91 2.17 18.05 -15.29
C SER A 91 3.41 18.64 -14.64
N THR A 92 3.54 19.95 -14.69
CA THR A 92 4.69 20.69 -14.15
C THR A 92 4.24 21.88 -13.33
N ASN A 93 4.87 22.07 -12.19
CA ASN A 93 4.63 23.22 -11.33
C ASN A 93 5.74 24.26 -11.38
N THR A 94 6.56 24.25 -12.39
CA THR A 94 7.52 25.35 -12.59
C THR A 94 6.75 26.64 -12.78
N PRO A 95 6.90 27.65 -11.92
CA PRO A 95 6.22 28.92 -12.06
C PRO A 95 6.60 29.57 -13.40
N THR A 96 5.60 29.92 -14.19
CA THR A 96 5.76 30.62 -15.47
C THR A 96 4.81 31.79 -15.55
N GLU A 97 5.07 32.73 -16.44
CA GLU A 97 4.14 33.84 -16.70
C GLU A 97 2.80 33.32 -17.25
N GLU A 98 2.83 32.22 -18.02
CA GLU A 98 1.65 31.60 -18.62
C GLU A 98 0.67 31.04 -17.59
N ASN A 99 1.18 30.52 -16.47
CA ASN A 99 0.35 30.00 -15.37
C ASN A 99 0.20 30.95 -14.20
N GLY A 100 0.40 32.24 -14.43
CA GLY A 100 0.26 33.26 -13.39
C GLY A 100 1.38 33.30 -12.35
N GLY A 101 2.49 32.61 -12.62
CA GLY A 101 3.66 32.53 -11.74
C GLY A 101 3.52 31.59 -10.54
N THR A 102 2.34 30.98 -10.34
CA THR A 102 2.07 30.11 -9.18
C THR A 102 1.31 28.84 -9.53
N GLY A 103 0.84 28.71 -10.78
CA GLY A 103 0.02 27.59 -11.20
C GLY A 103 0.82 26.37 -11.64
N CYS A 104 0.11 25.41 -12.16
CA CYS A 104 0.62 24.20 -12.78
C CYS A 104 0.25 24.19 -14.26
N THR A 105 1.14 23.72 -15.11
CA THR A 105 0.87 23.55 -16.54
C THR A 105 0.89 22.07 -16.87
N VAL A 106 -0.15 21.59 -17.53
CA VAL A 106 -0.20 20.23 -18.09
C VAL A 106 0.00 20.32 -19.59
N LYS A 107 0.91 19.50 -20.11
CA LYS A 107 1.13 19.32 -21.55
C LYS A 107 0.62 17.95 -21.94
N TYR A 108 -0.08 17.88 -23.05
CA TYR A 108 -0.66 16.64 -23.57
C TYR A 108 0.11 16.13 -24.80
N ALA A 109 -0.02 14.84 -25.07
CA ALA A 109 0.63 14.17 -26.19
C ALA A 109 0.26 14.77 -27.56
N ASP A 110 -0.90 15.38 -27.69
CA ASP A 110 -1.34 16.06 -28.92
C ASP A 110 -0.72 17.46 -29.12
N GLY A 111 0.14 17.88 -28.19
CA GLY A 111 0.80 19.19 -28.21
C GLY A 111 -0.02 20.32 -27.59
N THR A 112 -1.23 20.06 -27.14
CA THR A 112 -2.02 21.03 -26.37
C THR A 112 -1.52 21.20 -24.95
N SER A 113 -1.95 22.24 -24.28
CA SER A 113 -1.66 22.45 -22.85
C SER A 113 -2.82 23.09 -22.12
N LYS A 114 -2.87 22.84 -20.81
CA LYS A 114 -3.86 23.40 -19.88
C LYS A 114 -3.15 24.02 -18.68
N ASN A 115 -3.52 25.23 -18.32
CA ASN A 115 -2.93 25.96 -17.20
C ASN A 115 -3.89 26.02 -16.01
N ASN A 116 -3.41 25.61 -14.85
CA ASN A 116 -4.07 25.79 -13.55
C ASN A 116 -3.46 27.01 -12.85
N THR A 117 -4.05 28.19 -13.01
CA THR A 117 -3.48 29.44 -12.52
C THR A 117 -3.51 29.60 -10.99
N ASN A 118 -4.44 28.94 -10.32
CA ASN A 118 -4.67 29.09 -8.89
C ASN A 118 -4.38 27.82 -8.07
N LYS A 119 -3.89 26.76 -8.71
CA LYS A 119 -3.59 25.48 -8.07
C LYS A 119 -2.20 25.02 -8.48
N THR A 120 -1.45 24.45 -7.54
CA THR A 120 -0.05 24.12 -7.77
C THR A 120 0.37 22.84 -7.08
N LEU A 121 1.32 22.14 -7.71
CA LEU A 121 2.09 21.07 -7.08
C LEU A 121 3.31 21.60 -6.32
N TYR A 122 3.67 22.88 -6.50
CA TYR A 122 4.90 23.43 -5.96
C TYR A 122 4.94 23.24 -4.45
N ALA A 123 5.98 22.52 -4.00
CA ALA A 123 6.22 22.21 -2.61
C ALA A 123 5.15 21.31 -1.94
N GLN A 124 4.29 20.66 -2.71
CA GLN A 124 3.20 19.84 -2.16
C GLN A 124 3.49 18.34 -2.17
N GLY A 125 4.53 17.89 -2.86
CA GLY A 125 4.82 16.46 -3.01
C GLY A 125 5.26 15.79 -1.73
N ALA A 126 5.07 14.47 -1.64
CA ALA A 126 5.43 13.64 -0.50
C ALA A 126 6.51 12.61 -0.84
N HIS A 127 6.97 11.87 0.18
CA HIS A 127 7.79 10.68 0.00
C HIS A 127 6.98 9.44 -0.40
N SER A 128 5.67 9.58 -0.51
CA SER A 128 4.72 8.55 -0.93
C SER A 128 3.82 9.09 -2.04
N VAL A 129 3.17 8.19 -2.74
CA VAL A 129 2.14 8.48 -3.72
C VAL A 129 1.03 7.45 -3.55
N SER A 130 -0.22 7.89 -3.60
CA SER A 130 -1.39 7.02 -3.61
C SER A 130 -2.25 7.30 -4.84
N VAL A 131 -3.10 6.35 -5.16
CA VAL A 131 -4.04 6.46 -6.28
C VAL A 131 -5.40 5.95 -5.84
N ALA A 132 -6.43 6.72 -6.12
CA ALA A 132 -7.80 6.36 -5.81
C ALA A 132 -8.77 7.25 -6.60
N ASP A 133 -9.96 6.74 -6.90
CA ASP A 133 -11.09 7.53 -7.41
C ASP A 133 -11.71 8.30 -6.22
N VAL A 134 -11.14 9.48 -5.90
CA VAL A 134 -11.54 10.25 -4.70
C VAL A 134 -12.73 11.16 -4.93
N ASP A 135 -13.12 11.41 -6.16
CA ASP A 135 -14.28 12.23 -6.50
C ASP A 135 -15.46 11.43 -7.06
N ASN A 136 -15.27 10.10 -7.20
CA ASN A 136 -16.26 9.14 -7.65
C ASN A 136 -16.73 9.40 -9.09
N ASP A 137 -15.84 9.82 -9.97
CA ASP A 137 -16.14 10.02 -11.38
C ASP A 137 -15.81 8.80 -12.26
N GLY A 138 -15.17 7.78 -11.67
CA GLY A 138 -14.81 6.51 -12.32
C GLY A 138 -13.40 6.49 -12.91
N TYR A 139 -12.61 7.53 -12.69
CA TYR A 139 -11.20 7.62 -13.03
C TYR A 139 -10.37 7.73 -11.77
N ASP A 140 -9.13 7.30 -11.83
CA ASP A 140 -8.24 7.40 -10.67
C ASP A 140 -7.56 8.77 -10.63
N GLU A 141 -7.54 9.38 -9.44
CA GLU A 141 -6.72 10.53 -9.10
C GLU A 141 -5.40 10.09 -8.51
N ILE A 142 -4.41 10.98 -8.63
CA ILE A 142 -3.08 10.79 -8.04
C ILE A 142 -2.97 11.69 -6.82
N ILE A 143 -2.93 11.09 -5.64
CA ILE A 143 -2.67 11.77 -4.39
C ILE A 143 -1.16 11.85 -4.21
N PHE A 144 -0.62 13.06 -4.21
CA PHE A 144 0.80 13.28 -4.07
C PHE A 144 1.08 14.32 -2.98
N GLY A 145 1.04 13.84 -1.75
CA GLY A 145 1.16 14.67 -0.57
C GLY A 145 -0.01 15.61 -0.38
N SER A 146 0.27 16.90 -0.28
CA SER A 146 -0.73 17.95 -0.08
C SER A 146 -1.50 18.35 -1.34
N ALA A 147 -1.27 17.67 -2.46
CA ALA A 147 -1.97 17.91 -3.71
C ALA A 147 -2.58 16.62 -4.27
N VAL A 148 -3.70 16.77 -4.94
CA VAL A 148 -4.36 15.72 -5.71
C VAL A 148 -4.38 16.15 -7.17
N LEU A 149 -3.85 15.30 -8.04
CA LEU A 149 -3.95 15.44 -9.50
C LEU A 149 -5.16 14.67 -9.99
N ASP A 150 -5.91 15.30 -10.84
CA ASP A 150 -6.98 14.70 -11.61
C ASP A 150 -6.40 13.71 -12.65
N HIS A 151 -7.21 12.80 -13.13
CA HIS A 151 -6.84 11.80 -14.14
C HIS A 151 -6.21 12.41 -15.41
N ASP A 152 -6.54 13.67 -15.75
CA ASP A 152 -6.00 14.42 -16.88
C ASP A 152 -4.69 15.17 -16.57
N GLY A 153 -4.12 14.97 -15.37
CA GLY A 153 -2.87 15.61 -14.92
C GLY A 153 -3.05 17.04 -14.40
N THR A 154 -4.26 17.59 -14.39
CA THR A 154 -4.50 18.91 -13.78
C THR A 154 -4.55 18.76 -12.26
N VAL A 155 -4.28 19.85 -11.52
CA VAL A 155 -4.41 19.83 -10.06
C VAL A 155 -5.88 19.95 -9.70
N LEU A 156 -6.45 18.87 -9.17
CA LEU A 156 -7.84 18.83 -8.69
C LEU A 156 -7.99 19.68 -7.42
N THR A 157 -7.11 19.46 -6.46
CA THR A 157 -7.07 20.23 -5.21
C THR A 157 -5.66 20.27 -4.61
N TYR A 158 -5.41 21.25 -3.74
CA TYR A 158 -4.25 21.28 -2.88
C TYR A 158 -4.56 22.10 -1.62
N ASP A 159 -3.90 21.82 -0.51
CA ASP A 159 -4.13 22.51 0.76
C ASP A 159 -3.03 23.50 1.16
N GLY A 160 -1.91 23.47 0.45
CA GLY A 160 -0.79 24.37 0.71
C GLY A 160 0.03 24.04 1.96
N ARG A 161 -0.12 22.82 2.51
CA ARG A 161 0.61 22.39 3.73
C ARG A 161 2.00 21.89 3.42
N GLY A 162 2.28 21.61 2.15
CA GLY A 162 3.62 21.26 1.72
C GLY A 162 3.90 19.77 1.86
N HIS A 163 5.18 19.48 1.95
CA HIS A 163 5.72 18.13 1.96
C HIS A 163 5.30 17.30 3.17
N GLY A 164 5.27 15.98 2.99
CA GLY A 164 5.01 15.01 4.04
C GLY A 164 5.54 13.61 3.72
N ASP A 165 5.45 12.72 4.70
CA ASP A 165 6.16 11.46 4.72
C ASP A 165 5.27 10.21 4.71
N ALA A 166 4.02 10.31 5.12
CA ALA A 166 3.08 9.19 5.10
C ALA A 166 1.72 9.67 4.62
N GLU A 167 1.05 8.81 3.86
CA GLU A 167 -0.21 9.11 3.21
C GLU A 167 -1.01 7.82 3.07
N HIS A 168 -2.29 7.85 3.42
CA HIS A 168 -3.21 6.74 3.28
C HIS A 168 -4.52 7.23 2.68
N VAL A 169 -5.14 6.41 1.83
CA VAL A 169 -6.41 6.74 1.18
C VAL A 169 -7.33 5.54 1.26
N SER A 170 -8.50 5.72 1.84
CA SER A 170 -9.57 4.72 1.94
C SER A 170 -10.86 5.38 2.38
N ASP A 171 -11.97 4.67 2.30
CA ASP A 171 -13.21 4.99 3.01
C ASP A 171 -13.05 4.60 4.48
N PHE A 172 -12.48 5.50 5.30
CA PHE A 172 -12.16 5.21 6.68
C PHE A 172 -13.35 5.33 7.64
N ASP A 173 -14.43 5.98 7.23
CA ASP A 173 -15.64 6.17 8.03
C ASP A 173 -16.86 5.43 7.50
N ASN A 174 -16.70 4.65 6.43
CA ASN A 174 -17.73 3.82 5.79
C ASN A 174 -18.94 4.61 5.28
N ASP A 175 -18.70 5.81 4.74
CA ASP A 175 -19.75 6.64 4.15
C ASP A 175 -19.81 6.56 2.61
N GLY A 176 -18.91 5.76 2.00
CA GLY A 176 -18.80 5.57 0.55
C GLY A 176 -17.98 6.64 -0.15
N LYS A 177 -17.24 7.45 0.59
CA LYS A 177 -16.29 8.43 0.07
C LYS A 177 -14.92 8.17 0.68
N GLN A 178 -13.89 8.54 -0.03
CA GLN A 178 -12.55 8.30 0.44
C GLN A 178 -11.96 9.50 1.18
N GLU A 179 -11.36 9.25 2.33
CA GLU A 179 -10.58 10.20 3.09
C GLU A 179 -9.10 10.03 2.74
N ILE A 180 -8.39 11.14 2.80
CA ILE A 180 -6.94 11.22 2.64
C ILE A 180 -6.35 11.55 4.01
N PHE A 181 -5.59 10.62 4.56
CA PHE A 181 -4.75 10.84 5.73
C PHE A 181 -3.36 11.28 5.27
N MET A 182 -2.81 12.31 5.92
CA MET A 182 -1.50 12.82 5.61
C MET A 182 -0.70 13.13 6.87
N ALA A 183 0.54 12.68 6.91
CA ALA A 183 1.55 13.08 7.89
C ALA A 183 2.56 14.03 7.24
N HIS A 184 2.56 15.29 7.66
CA HIS A 184 3.38 16.35 7.09
C HIS A 184 4.66 16.57 7.89
N GLU A 185 5.63 17.26 7.31
CA GLU A 185 6.71 17.91 8.03
C GLU A 185 6.19 19.27 8.54
N ALA A 186 5.70 19.33 9.79
CA ALA A 186 5.23 20.58 10.37
C ALA A 186 6.39 21.57 10.61
N GLY A 187 6.09 22.84 10.50
CA GLY A 187 7.06 23.92 10.69
C GLY A 187 6.98 24.94 9.56
N LYS A 188 8.09 25.60 9.29
CA LYS A 188 8.16 26.58 8.21
C LYS A 188 8.53 25.89 6.92
N HIS A 189 7.59 25.87 5.97
CA HIS A 189 7.81 25.37 4.62
C HIS A 189 7.45 26.46 3.60
N ASN A 190 8.38 26.83 2.73
CA ASN A 190 8.20 27.88 1.72
C ASN A 190 7.58 29.17 2.29
N ASP A 191 8.11 29.62 3.44
CA ASP A 191 7.63 30.81 4.17
C ASP A 191 6.23 30.70 4.81
N LYS A 192 5.58 29.54 4.71
CA LYS A 192 4.35 29.24 5.44
C LYS A 192 4.64 28.48 6.72
N ILE A 193 3.87 28.79 7.76
CA ILE A 193 3.88 28.01 9.00
C ILE A 193 2.78 26.96 8.89
N ILE A 194 3.17 25.70 9.03
CA ILE A 194 2.26 24.58 9.08
C ILE A 194 2.01 24.25 10.56
N PRO A 195 0.82 24.54 11.09
CA PRO A 195 0.57 24.41 12.52
C PRO A 195 0.38 22.97 12.98
N TYR A 196 -0.04 22.11 12.08
CA TYR A 196 -0.31 20.70 12.37
C TYR A 196 0.37 19.80 11.37
N ALA A 197 0.79 18.66 11.81
CA ALA A 197 1.55 17.73 11.02
C ALA A 197 0.77 16.47 10.63
N VAL A 198 -0.42 16.28 11.16
CA VAL A 198 -1.33 15.21 10.75
C VAL A 198 -2.67 15.83 10.39
N ASP A 199 -3.21 15.43 9.27
CA ASP A 199 -4.57 15.79 8.90
C ASP A 199 -5.32 14.65 8.23
N ILE A 200 -6.63 14.77 8.23
CA ILE A 200 -7.56 13.92 7.51
C ILE A 200 -8.51 14.84 6.76
N LYS A 201 -8.69 14.59 5.48
CA LYS A 201 -9.54 15.40 4.61
C LYS A 201 -10.16 14.56 3.50
N ARG A 202 -11.20 15.07 2.90
CA ARG A 202 -11.65 14.68 1.57
C ARG A 202 -11.08 15.63 0.51
N TYR A 203 -11.01 15.19 -0.73
CA TYR A 203 -10.41 16.01 -1.80
C TYR A 203 -11.05 17.41 -1.93
N ASN A 204 -12.33 17.54 -1.69
CA ASN A 204 -13.12 18.77 -1.87
C ASN A 204 -13.59 19.42 -0.57
N SER A 205 -13.08 19.01 0.56
CA SER A 205 -13.48 19.55 1.86
C SER A 205 -12.32 20.23 2.57
N ASP A 206 -12.67 21.06 3.55
CA ASP A 206 -11.74 21.50 4.56
C ASP A 206 -11.24 20.29 5.35
N ILE A 207 -10.11 20.49 6.03
CA ILE A 207 -9.52 19.46 6.85
C ILE A 207 -10.49 19.06 7.96
N MET A 208 -10.86 17.80 7.98
CA MET A 208 -11.82 17.26 8.94
C MET A 208 -11.21 17.22 10.34
N LEU A 209 -9.91 16.93 10.42
CA LEU A 209 -9.20 16.81 11.68
C LEU A 209 -7.72 17.14 11.53
N GLN A 210 -7.16 17.75 12.56
CA GLN A 210 -5.75 18.10 12.66
C GLN A 210 -5.22 17.74 14.04
N ALA A 211 -4.08 17.08 14.06
CA ALA A 211 -3.38 16.75 15.30
C ALA A 211 -1.86 16.82 15.10
N ALA A 212 -1.14 16.88 16.22
CA ALA A 212 0.31 16.85 16.31
C ALA A 212 1.03 18.08 15.75
N GLN A 213 2.28 18.21 16.13
CA GLN A 213 3.23 19.22 15.65
C GLN A 213 4.61 18.60 15.52
N GLY A 214 5.39 19.06 14.58
CA GLY A 214 6.78 18.63 14.39
C GLY A 214 7.00 18.00 13.02
N ASP A 215 8.22 17.55 12.80
CA ASP A 215 8.61 16.77 11.65
C ASP A 215 8.13 15.33 11.87
N ILE A 216 7.22 14.87 11.03
CA ILE A 216 6.59 13.58 11.13
C ILE A 216 7.05 12.69 10.00
N GLY A 217 7.87 11.72 10.34
CA GLY A 217 8.39 10.78 9.38
C GLY A 217 7.49 9.59 9.09
N ARG A 218 6.39 9.41 9.82
CA ARG A 218 5.52 8.21 9.75
C ARG A 218 4.15 8.49 10.34
N GLY A 219 3.20 7.68 9.94
CA GLY A 219 1.86 7.73 10.51
C GLY A 219 1.01 6.57 10.03
N ILE A 220 -0.03 6.27 10.79
CA ILE A 220 -1.05 5.26 10.49
C ILE A 220 -2.43 5.88 10.59
N MET A 221 -3.30 5.53 9.67
CA MET A 221 -4.75 5.60 9.80
C MET A 221 -5.36 4.30 9.32
N ASP A 222 -6.04 3.60 10.22
CA ASP A 222 -6.71 2.34 9.90
C ASP A 222 -7.68 1.88 11.00
N ASN A 223 -8.52 0.87 10.71
CA ASN A 223 -9.16 0.09 11.74
C ASN A 223 -8.15 -0.88 12.36
N VAL A 224 -7.59 -0.53 13.51
CA VAL A 224 -6.61 -1.34 14.23
C VAL A 224 -7.12 -1.89 15.56
N ASP A 225 -8.38 -1.66 15.87
CA ASP A 225 -9.11 -2.22 17.03
C ASP A 225 -10.59 -2.39 16.66
N ASP A 226 -10.92 -3.57 16.15
CA ASP A 226 -12.26 -3.90 15.68
C ASP A 226 -13.33 -3.85 16.80
N ASP A 227 -12.96 -4.25 18.00
CA ASP A 227 -13.85 -4.18 19.17
C ASP A 227 -14.18 -2.72 19.53
N TYR A 228 -13.20 -1.84 19.47
CA TYR A 228 -13.41 -0.41 19.67
C TYR A 228 -14.25 0.19 18.54
N ALA A 229 -13.95 -0.13 17.30
CA ALA A 229 -14.71 0.35 16.14
C ALA A 229 -16.19 -0.03 16.23
N LEU A 230 -16.49 -1.30 16.52
CA LEU A 230 -17.85 -1.80 16.63
C LEU A 230 -18.61 -1.22 17.84
N SER A 231 -17.94 -1.00 18.97
CA SER A 231 -18.58 -0.51 20.20
C SER A 231 -18.77 1.00 20.21
N SER A 232 -17.86 1.76 19.62
CA SER A 232 -17.88 3.23 19.65
C SER A 232 -18.51 3.86 18.40
N GLY A 233 -18.54 3.14 17.27
CA GLY A 233 -18.87 3.68 15.96
C GLY A 233 -17.78 4.55 15.33
N ASN A 234 -16.60 4.63 15.97
CA ASN A 234 -15.42 5.28 15.40
C ASN A 234 -14.56 4.21 14.70
N LEU A 235 -14.72 4.09 13.40
CA LEU A 235 -14.27 2.95 12.62
C LEU A 235 -12.77 2.91 12.38
N SER A 236 -12.07 4.03 12.49
CA SER A 236 -10.63 4.10 12.29
C SER A 236 -9.93 4.95 13.34
N LEU A 237 -8.70 4.59 13.61
CA LEU A 237 -7.80 5.29 14.51
C LEU A 237 -6.59 5.82 13.73
N PHE A 238 -6.06 6.93 14.17
CA PHE A 238 -4.85 7.49 13.55
C PHE A 238 -3.84 8.00 14.58
N TRP A 239 -2.60 7.95 14.21
CA TRP A 239 -1.48 8.50 14.98
C TRP A 239 -0.24 8.67 14.11
N SER A 240 0.76 9.36 14.66
CA SER A 240 2.06 9.53 14.03
C SER A 240 3.15 9.65 15.07
N VAL A 241 4.40 9.62 14.66
CA VAL A 241 5.57 9.66 15.56
C VAL A 241 5.62 10.89 16.47
N ALA A 242 5.14 12.03 16.00
CA ALA A 242 5.12 13.26 16.78
C ALA A 242 3.77 13.54 17.45
N ALA A 243 2.79 12.66 17.26
CA ALA A 243 1.51 12.76 17.97
C ALA A 243 1.70 12.45 19.45
N ASP A 244 0.87 13.05 20.28
CA ASP A 244 0.87 12.80 21.73
C ASP A 244 0.01 11.59 22.12
N GLY A 245 -0.61 10.92 21.17
CA GLY A 245 -1.47 9.74 21.37
C GLY A 245 -2.10 9.22 20.10
N ILE A 246 -3.05 8.30 20.30
CA ILE A 246 -3.95 7.78 19.28
C ILE A 246 -5.25 8.53 19.35
N TYR A 247 -5.79 8.89 18.20
CA TYR A 247 -7.03 9.63 18.04
C TYR A 247 -8.04 8.84 17.22
N ASN A 248 -9.31 8.99 17.55
CA ASN A 248 -10.41 8.48 16.73
C ASN A 248 -10.82 9.51 15.65
N GLN A 249 -11.72 9.12 14.77
CA GLN A 249 -12.25 9.98 13.69
C GLN A 249 -12.90 11.28 14.20
N ALA A 250 -13.42 11.30 15.44
CA ALA A 250 -14.00 12.49 16.06
C ALA A 250 -12.93 13.44 16.63
N GLY A 251 -11.65 13.06 16.58
CA GLY A 251 -10.55 13.87 17.13
C GLY A 251 -10.34 13.71 18.63
N GLU A 252 -10.91 12.70 19.22
CA GLU A 252 -10.75 12.41 20.63
C GLU A 252 -9.52 11.52 20.84
N LYS A 253 -8.67 11.90 21.77
CA LYS A 253 -7.55 11.05 22.18
C LYS A 253 -8.06 9.85 22.96
N VAL A 254 -7.85 8.65 22.42
CA VAL A 254 -8.38 7.41 22.97
C VAL A 254 -7.30 6.48 23.56
N GLY A 255 -6.03 6.74 23.27
CA GLY A 255 -4.95 5.90 23.76
C GLY A 255 -3.57 6.53 23.59
N ASN A 256 -2.57 5.75 23.92
CA ASN A 256 -1.17 6.09 23.73
C ASN A 256 -0.60 5.34 22.53
N ILE A 257 0.37 5.95 21.85
CA ILE A 257 1.04 5.33 20.71
C ILE A 257 1.66 4.00 21.13
N PRO A 258 1.37 2.91 20.40
CA PRO A 258 1.92 1.60 20.72
C PRO A 258 3.45 1.62 20.57
N ASN A 259 4.15 1.25 21.61
CA ASN A 259 5.60 1.13 21.60
C ASN A 259 6.00 -0.31 21.96
N THR A 260 6.64 -0.98 21.02
CA THR A 260 7.13 -2.35 21.22
C THR A 260 8.63 -2.42 20.99
N ASN A 261 9.39 -2.57 22.08
CA ASN A 261 10.85 -2.64 22.02
C ASN A 261 11.52 -1.47 21.30
N GLY A 262 11.05 -0.23 21.55
CA GLY A 262 11.59 0.98 20.97
C GLY A 262 11.09 1.30 19.55
N SER A 263 10.05 0.61 19.10
CA SER A 263 9.35 0.87 17.84
C SER A 263 7.95 1.40 18.14
N ASN A 264 7.59 2.54 17.58
CA ASN A 264 6.29 3.16 17.82
C ASN A 264 5.15 2.57 16.97
N MET A 265 5.42 1.50 16.22
CA MET A 265 4.42 0.79 15.43
C MET A 265 3.58 1.71 14.54
N GLU A 266 4.24 2.52 13.71
CA GLU A 266 3.61 3.56 12.90
C GLU A 266 3.90 3.45 11.40
N ASN A 267 4.53 2.33 10.97
CA ASN A 267 4.93 2.18 9.58
C ASN A 267 3.88 1.51 8.71
N PHE A 268 3.22 0.48 9.24
CA PHE A 268 2.46 -0.44 8.42
C PHE A 268 1.39 -1.17 9.23
N ALA A 269 0.34 -1.61 8.55
CA ALA A 269 -0.69 -2.45 9.13
C ALA A 269 -1.10 -3.56 8.14
N VAL A 270 -1.53 -4.71 8.65
CA VAL A 270 -1.90 -5.87 7.84
C VAL A 270 -3.13 -6.57 8.41
N TYR A 271 -3.99 -7.11 7.58
CA TYR A 271 -5.07 -8.01 8.01
C TYR A 271 -4.47 -9.39 8.30
N TRP A 272 -4.35 -9.75 9.57
CA TRP A 272 -3.64 -10.96 9.96
C TRP A 272 -4.47 -11.97 10.73
N ASP A 273 -5.18 -11.56 11.77
CA ASP A 273 -5.90 -12.50 12.60
C ASP A 273 -7.32 -12.82 12.12
N GLY A 274 -8.24 -13.14 12.97
CA GLY A 274 -9.58 -13.61 12.59
C GLY A 274 -10.65 -12.53 12.61
N ASP A 275 -10.35 -11.32 13.10
CA ASP A 275 -11.27 -10.19 13.09
C ASP A 275 -10.99 -9.25 11.91
N LEU A 276 -11.76 -8.17 11.76
CA LEU A 276 -11.68 -7.25 10.64
C LEU A 276 -10.79 -6.02 10.93
N GLY A 277 -10.12 -6.00 12.07
CA GLY A 277 -9.09 -5.02 12.38
C GLY A 277 -7.74 -5.41 11.78
N ARG A 278 -6.88 -4.42 11.56
CA ARG A 278 -5.50 -4.67 11.13
C ARG A 278 -4.54 -4.75 12.30
N GLU A 279 -3.61 -5.64 12.21
CA GLU A 279 -2.46 -5.71 13.09
C GLU A 279 -1.36 -4.76 12.63
N LEU A 280 -0.67 -4.17 13.62
CA LEU A 280 0.45 -3.27 13.37
C LEU A 280 1.69 -4.06 12.97
N LEU A 281 2.30 -3.67 11.87
CA LEU A 281 3.53 -4.26 11.34
C LEU A 281 4.63 -3.19 11.24
N ASP A 282 5.65 -3.28 12.08
CA ASP A 282 6.81 -2.41 11.96
C ASP A 282 8.08 -3.26 11.75
N GLY A 283 8.64 -3.15 10.58
CA GLY A 283 9.72 -4.00 10.13
C GLY A 283 9.28 -5.45 9.98
N ASN A 284 9.67 -6.28 10.92
CA ASN A 284 9.28 -7.68 11.02
C ASN A 284 8.61 -8.00 12.37
N LYS A 285 8.08 -6.97 13.05
CA LYS A 285 7.33 -7.12 14.30
C LYS A 285 5.85 -6.98 14.00
N LEU A 286 5.07 -7.91 14.51
CA LEU A 286 3.61 -7.95 14.35
C LEU A 286 2.94 -7.88 15.72
N VAL A 287 2.03 -6.94 15.89
CA VAL A 287 1.37 -6.63 17.17
C VAL A 287 -0.08 -6.30 16.91
N LYS A 288 -0.97 -6.83 17.75
CA LYS A 288 -2.35 -6.36 17.85
C LYS A 288 -2.42 -5.17 18.80
N TYR A 289 -3.17 -4.15 18.43
CA TYR A 289 -3.47 -3.02 19.29
C TYR A 289 -4.89 -3.12 19.86
N SER A 290 -5.06 -2.64 21.07
CA SER A 290 -6.37 -2.43 21.67
C SER A 290 -6.37 -1.14 22.48
N VAL A 291 -7.39 -0.31 22.28
CA VAL A 291 -7.62 0.92 23.06
C VAL A 291 -7.70 0.61 24.56
N THR A 292 -8.28 -0.54 24.91
CA THR A 292 -8.50 -0.93 26.29
C THR A 292 -7.27 -1.53 26.97
N SER A 293 -6.56 -2.43 26.27
CA SER A 293 -5.46 -3.23 26.85
C SER A 293 -4.06 -2.82 26.40
N GLY A 294 -3.96 -1.94 25.39
CA GLY A 294 -2.69 -1.57 24.77
C GLY A 294 -2.25 -2.56 23.71
N THR A 295 -0.96 -2.91 23.66
CA THR A 295 -0.43 -3.81 22.64
C THR A 295 -0.34 -5.24 23.10
N GLU A 296 -0.80 -6.16 22.25
CA GLU A 296 -0.65 -7.58 22.39
C GLU A 296 0.21 -8.14 21.26
N ARG A 297 1.11 -9.04 21.61
CA ARG A 297 1.95 -9.68 20.62
C ARG A 297 1.20 -10.79 19.93
N ILE A 298 0.98 -10.66 18.64
CA ILE A 298 0.41 -11.73 17.82
C ILE A 298 1.48 -12.69 17.36
N TYR A 299 2.59 -12.16 16.85
CA TYR A 299 3.63 -13.05 16.39
C TYR A 299 4.52 -13.50 17.52
N TYR A 300 4.67 -14.75 17.49
CA TYR A 300 5.26 -15.60 18.44
C TYR A 300 6.76 -15.88 18.19
N ASN A 301 7.56 -15.38 19.05
CA ASN A 301 8.75 -16.06 19.53
C ASN A 301 9.05 -15.50 20.92
N SER A 302 9.03 -16.34 21.91
CA SER A 302 9.17 -15.95 23.32
C SER A 302 10.46 -15.17 23.64
N LYS A 303 11.42 -15.16 22.75
CA LYS A 303 12.71 -14.46 22.89
C LYS A 303 12.94 -13.35 21.90
N ASN A 304 12.39 -13.46 20.71
CA ASN A 304 12.51 -12.46 19.64
C ASN A 304 11.15 -12.17 19.04
N SER A 305 10.59 -11.05 19.33
CA SER A 305 9.28 -10.61 18.87
C SER A 305 9.23 -10.24 17.38
N ALA A 306 10.00 -10.89 16.55
CA ALA A 306 10.13 -10.55 15.16
C ALA A 306 10.04 -11.78 14.26
N LEU A 307 9.40 -11.61 13.10
CA LEU A 307 9.37 -12.60 12.05
C LEU A 307 10.79 -12.81 11.49
N PRO A 308 11.31 -14.05 11.41
CA PRO A 308 12.62 -14.29 10.84
C PRO A 308 12.71 -13.87 9.38
N GLY A 309 13.53 -12.89 9.09
CA GLY A 309 13.75 -12.38 7.74
C GLY A 309 14.29 -10.94 7.74
N SER A 310 14.72 -10.50 6.58
CA SER A 310 15.23 -9.14 6.39
C SER A 310 14.14 -8.24 5.84
N ILE A 311 14.08 -7.06 6.39
CA ILE A 311 13.20 -5.99 5.95
C ILE A 311 13.80 -5.23 4.76
N ASN A 312 12.94 -4.57 4.01
CA ASN A 312 13.35 -3.53 3.08
C ASN A 312 13.57 -2.21 3.84
N ASN A 313 14.17 -1.25 3.20
CA ASN A 313 14.26 0.13 3.65
C ASN A 313 14.52 0.30 5.16
N GLY A 314 15.78 0.47 5.54
CA GLY A 314 16.18 0.57 6.96
C GLY A 314 15.60 1.79 7.70
N THR A 315 15.14 2.81 6.99
CA THR A 315 14.56 4.02 7.60
C THR A 315 13.07 3.86 7.90
N LYS A 316 12.33 3.24 6.97
CA LYS A 316 10.88 3.04 7.06
C LYS A 316 10.54 1.57 7.08
N SER A 317 11.26 0.82 7.82
CA SER A 317 11.25 -0.63 7.99
C SER A 317 9.95 -1.33 7.57
N ASN A 318 9.94 -1.98 6.43
CA ASN A 318 8.78 -2.71 5.94
C ASN A 318 9.14 -4.08 5.37
N ALA A 319 8.16 -4.91 5.21
CA ALA A 319 8.28 -6.19 4.52
C ALA A 319 8.63 -5.99 3.03
N CYS A 320 9.09 -7.03 2.36
CA CYS A 320 9.31 -6.99 0.91
C CYS A 320 7.98 -6.81 0.16
N LEU A 321 6.93 -7.40 0.71
CA LEU A 321 5.56 -7.32 0.19
C LEU A 321 4.59 -7.69 1.31
N THR A 322 3.44 -7.02 1.36
CA THR A 322 2.25 -7.47 2.05
C THR A 322 1.09 -7.45 1.06
N ALA A 323 0.34 -8.52 0.98
CA ALA A 323 -0.83 -8.61 0.11
C ALA A 323 -1.65 -9.86 0.44
N ASP A 324 -2.93 -9.84 0.11
CA ASP A 324 -3.80 -11.02 0.09
C ASP A 324 -3.42 -11.91 -1.12
N LEU A 325 -2.34 -12.68 -0.96
CA LEU A 325 -1.79 -13.54 -2.02
C LEU A 325 -2.55 -14.85 -2.15
N PHE A 326 -3.17 -15.34 -1.07
CA PHE A 326 -3.87 -16.61 -1.06
C PHE A 326 -5.37 -16.48 -1.27
N GLY A 327 -5.87 -15.24 -1.31
CA GLY A 327 -7.25 -14.93 -1.66
C GLY A 327 -8.25 -15.23 -0.55
N ASP A 328 -7.80 -15.19 0.69
CA ASP A 328 -8.65 -15.41 1.87
C ASP A 328 -8.95 -14.12 2.64
N TRP A 329 -8.71 -12.95 2.02
CA TRP A 329 -8.81 -11.56 2.49
C TRP A 329 -7.74 -11.15 3.53
N ARG A 330 -7.08 -12.08 4.18
CA ARG A 330 -5.96 -11.77 5.05
C ARG A 330 -4.68 -11.63 4.24
N GLU A 331 -3.78 -10.80 4.76
CA GLU A 331 -2.58 -10.44 4.02
C GLU A 331 -1.40 -11.32 4.43
N GLU A 332 -0.68 -11.83 3.45
CA GLU A 332 0.60 -12.49 3.65
C GLU A 332 1.70 -11.45 3.80
N ILE A 333 2.67 -11.77 4.67
CA ILE A 333 3.88 -10.98 4.88
C ILE A 333 5.05 -11.69 4.24
N VAL A 334 5.68 -11.06 3.25
CA VAL A 334 6.84 -11.61 2.55
C VAL A 334 8.11 -10.93 3.03
N LEU A 335 9.07 -11.70 3.52
CA LEU A 335 10.37 -11.23 3.96
C LEU A 335 11.48 -11.93 3.20
N ARG A 336 12.57 -11.21 2.90
CA ARG A 336 13.77 -11.81 2.36
C ARG A 336 14.43 -12.73 3.41
N TYR A 337 14.83 -13.92 2.99
CA TYR A 337 15.51 -14.88 3.84
C TYR A 337 16.57 -15.64 3.05
N GLY A 338 17.85 -15.38 3.36
CA GLY A 338 18.96 -15.91 2.58
C GLY A 338 18.85 -15.50 1.11
N ASP A 339 18.91 -16.48 0.22
CA ASP A 339 18.79 -16.30 -1.24
C ASP A 339 17.35 -16.39 -1.75
N GLY A 340 16.39 -16.44 -0.85
CA GLY A 340 14.96 -16.56 -1.18
C GLY A 340 14.10 -15.64 -0.33
N VAL A 341 12.83 -15.97 -0.29
CA VAL A 341 11.83 -15.30 0.52
C VAL A 341 11.12 -16.28 1.44
N ARG A 342 10.60 -15.76 2.54
CA ARG A 342 9.61 -16.42 3.39
C ARG A 342 8.29 -15.70 3.25
N ILE A 343 7.23 -16.47 3.08
CA ILE A 343 5.86 -16.00 3.07
C ILE A 343 5.23 -16.46 4.38
N TYR A 344 4.80 -15.50 5.15
CA TYR A 344 4.09 -15.72 6.41
C TYR A 344 2.60 -15.51 6.16
N PHE A 345 1.79 -16.42 6.64
CA PHE A 345 0.34 -16.37 6.55
C PHE A 345 -0.28 -16.75 7.90
N SER A 346 -1.48 -16.28 8.13
CA SER A 346 -2.21 -16.59 9.36
C SER A 346 -2.84 -17.97 9.31
N THR A 347 -2.78 -18.69 10.42
CA THR A 347 -3.52 -19.93 10.64
C THR A 347 -4.63 -19.76 11.68
N ILE A 348 -4.86 -18.54 12.13
CA ILE A 348 -5.90 -18.21 13.09
C ILE A 348 -7.26 -18.42 12.42
N PRO A 349 -8.18 -19.16 13.01
CA PRO A 349 -9.52 -19.31 12.45
C PRO A 349 -10.26 -17.97 12.37
N THR A 350 -11.05 -17.80 11.33
CA THR A 350 -11.95 -16.65 11.18
C THR A 350 -13.34 -17.12 10.75
N ASP A 351 -14.36 -16.44 11.25
CA ASP A 351 -15.74 -16.67 10.87
C ASP A 351 -16.13 -15.86 9.60
N TYR A 352 -15.31 -14.88 9.22
CA TYR A 352 -15.55 -14.06 8.05
C TYR A 352 -15.17 -14.76 6.75
N ARG A 353 -15.98 -14.55 5.73
CA ARG A 353 -15.78 -15.07 4.36
C ARG A 353 -15.92 -13.91 3.39
N LEU A 354 -14.83 -13.21 3.16
CA LEU A 354 -14.80 -12.04 2.30
C LEU A 354 -14.27 -12.38 0.93
N THR A 355 -14.64 -11.55 -0.03
CA THR A 355 -13.98 -11.56 -1.35
C THR A 355 -12.52 -11.18 -1.17
N THR A 356 -11.64 -11.78 -1.94
CA THR A 356 -10.22 -11.42 -1.93
C THR A 356 -10.05 -9.92 -2.13
N LEU A 357 -9.16 -9.29 -1.36
CA LEU A 357 -8.86 -7.87 -1.48
C LEU A 357 -8.29 -7.52 -2.87
N MET A 358 -7.67 -8.51 -3.53
CA MET A 358 -7.19 -8.38 -4.91
C MET A 358 -8.30 -8.13 -5.94
N HIS A 359 -9.56 -8.25 -5.54
CA HIS A 359 -10.69 -7.89 -6.39
C HIS A 359 -10.86 -6.38 -6.53
N ASP A 360 -10.44 -5.62 -5.55
CA ASP A 360 -10.45 -4.16 -5.56
C ASP A 360 -9.28 -3.60 -6.38
N SER A 361 -9.57 -2.70 -7.33
CA SER A 361 -8.56 -2.09 -8.20
C SER A 361 -7.60 -1.21 -7.42
N GLN A 362 -8.10 -0.41 -6.48
CA GLN A 362 -7.28 0.44 -5.63
C GLN A 362 -6.29 -0.39 -4.81
N TYR A 363 -6.75 -1.46 -4.18
CA TYR A 363 -5.88 -2.35 -3.41
C TYR A 363 -4.78 -2.98 -4.29
N ARG A 364 -5.13 -3.48 -5.49
CA ARG A 364 -4.13 -4.02 -6.43
C ARG A 364 -3.09 -2.99 -6.84
N CYS A 365 -3.53 -1.79 -7.12
CA CYS A 365 -2.62 -0.70 -7.45
C CYS A 365 -1.73 -0.35 -6.25
N ALA A 366 -2.29 -0.28 -5.03
CA ALA A 366 -1.55 0.01 -3.82
C ALA A 366 -0.43 -1.00 -3.53
N ILE A 367 -0.63 -2.28 -3.85
CA ILE A 367 0.44 -3.28 -3.77
C ILE A 367 1.62 -2.92 -4.67
N ALA A 368 1.38 -2.36 -5.86
CA ALA A 368 2.45 -2.01 -6.80
C ALA A 368 3.33 -0.88 -6.27
N TRP A 369 2.79 0.07 -5.51
CA TRP A 369 3.58 1.19 -4.97
C TRP A 369 3.92 1.09 -3.48
N GLN A 370 3.47 0.06 -2.74
CA GLN A 370 3.67 -0.04 -1.29
C GLN A 370 5.12 0.13 -0.82
N ASN A 371 6.08 -0.10 -1.69
CA ASN A 371 7.51 0.01 -1.43
C ASN A 371 8.18 1.13 -2.24
N VAL A 372 7.42 1.98 -2.89
CA VAL A 372 7.94 3.09 -3.68
C VAL A 372 8.09 4.31 -2.77
N GLY A 373 9.32 4.81 -2.64
CA GLY A 373 9.64 5.88 -1.72
C GLY A 373 9.54 5.44 -0.24
N TYR A 374 8.73 6.11 0.55
CA TYR A 374 8.34 5.63 1.87
C TYR A 374 7.09 4.76 1.73
N ASN A 375 7.19 3.60 2.34
CA ASN A 375 6.17 2.56 2.23
C ASN A 375 4.90 2.91 3.00
N GLN A 376 3.81 2.37 2.52
CA GLN A 376 2.49 2.47 3.14
C GLN A 376 1.69 1.20 2.90
N SER A 377 0.82 0.87 3.86
CA SER A 377 -0.06 -0.29 3.77
C SER A 377 -0.98 -0.17 2.55
N PRO A 378 -1.19 -1.23 1.78
CA PRO A 378 -2.23 -1.24 0.77
C PRO A 378 -3.61 -1.06 1.40
N HIS A 379 -4.41 -0.13 0.90
CA HIS A 379 -5.78 0.09 1.36
C HIS A 379 -6.79 -0.27 0.28
N THR A 380 -7.94 -0.79 0.71
CA THR A 380 -9.10 -0.98 -0.15
C THR A 380 -9.83 0.34 -0.39
N SER A 381 -10.60 0.40 -1.49
CA SER A 381 -11.48 1.55 -1.77
C SER A 381 -12.70 1.61 -0.86
N TYR A 382 -12.91 0.60 -0.02
CA TYR A 382 -14.05 0.46 0.86
C TYR A 382 -13.62 0.00 2.25
N TYR A 383 -14.44 0.29 3.25
CA TYR A 383 -14.21 -0.13 4.62
C TYR A 383 -14.50 -1.63 4.80
N ILE A 384 -13.49 -2.43 5.07
CA ILE A 384 -13.62 -3.90 5.19
C ILE A 384 -14.47 -4.31 6.40
N GLY A 385 -14.43 -3.53 7.48
CA GLY A 385 -15.21 -3.76 8.70
C GLY A 385 -16.74 -3.68 8.48
N SER A 386 -17.20 -3.20 7.31
CA SER A 386 -18.61 -3.21 6.97
C SER A 386 -19.23 -4.61 6.92
N ALA A 387 -18.40 -5.66 6.78
CA ALA A 387 -18.84 -7.05 6.89
C ALA A 387 -19.42 -7.37 8.28
N ALA A 388 -18.84 -6.81 9.35
CA ALA A 388 -19.39 -6.97 10.71
C ALA A 388 -20.65 -6.13 10.95
N LEU A 389 -20.81 -5.04 10.21
CA LEU A 389 -21.95 -4.12 10.30
C LEU A 389 -23.14 -4.58 9.46
N ALA A 390 -22.91 -5.38 8.42
CA ALA A 390 -23.95 -5.84 7.52
C ALA A 390 -24.92 -6.81 8.24
N LYS A 391 -26.21 -6.61 8.01
CA LYS A 391 -27.28 -7.45 8.60
C LYS A 391 -28.16 -8.04 7.51
N ASP A 392 -28.63 -9.25 7.71
CA ASP A 392 -29.69 -9.83 6.91
C ASP A 392 -31.07 -9.25 7.28
N SER A 393 -32.11 -9.64 6.58
CA SER A 393 -33.50 -9.22 6.86
C SER A 393 -34.00 -9.66 8.23
N GLY A 394 -33.36 -10.62 8.87
CA GLY A 394 -33.64 -11.10 10.23
C GLY A 394 -32.82 -10.38 11.30
N GLY A 395 -31.91 -9.48 10.92
CA GLY A 395 -31.02 -8.77 11.84
C GLY A 395 -29.74 -9.53 12.24
N ASN A 396 -29.47 -10.68 11.62
CA ASN A 396 -28.22 -11.42 11.86
C ASN A 396 -27.06 -10.80 11.09
N THR A 397 -25.88 -10.81 11.69
CA THR A 397 -24.66 -10.32 11.02
C THR A 397 -24.32 -11.19 9.81
N LEU A 398 -24.07 -10.52 8.68
CA LEU A 398 -23.56 -11.16 7.47
C LEU A 398 -22.04 -11.14 7.52
N ASN A 399 -21.45 -12.30 7.67
CA ASN A 399 -19.98 -12.44 7.66
C ASN A 399 -19.42 -12.52 6.22
N TYR A 400 -20.13 -11.98 5.27
CA TYR A 400 -19.75 -11.93 3.85
C TYR A 400 -19.84 -10.50 3.35
N LEU A 401 -18.75 -10.00 2.82
CA LEU A 401 -18.69 -8.73 2.13
C LEU A 401 -18.53 -8.96 0.63
N ALA A 402 -19.54 -8.58 -0.14
CA ALA A 402 -19.42 -8.47 -1.57
C ALA A 402 -18.79 -7.10 -1.90
N PRO A 403 -17.86 -7.01 -2.85
CA PRO A 403 -17.33 -5.72 -3.27
C PRO A 403 -18.47 -4.82 -3.73
N SER A 404 -18.46 -3.57 -3.29
CA SER A 404 -19.42 -2.55 -3.75
C SER A 404 -19.13 -2.11 -5.19
N THR A 405 -17.91 -2.31 -5.64
CA THR A 405 -17.46 -1.95 -6.98
C THR A 405 -17.79 -3.06 -7.96
N SER A 406 -18.52 -2.73 -9.02
CA SER A 406 -18.66 -3.63 -10.15
C SER A 406 -17.30 -3.79 -10.80
N PHE A 407 -16.81 -5.03 -10.84
CA PHE A 407 -15.57 -5.34 -11.53
C PHE A 407 -15.76 -5.08 -13.02
N THR A 408 -15.25 -3.97 -13.50
CA THR A 408 -15.24 -3.71 -14.95
C THR A 408 -14.19 -4.65 -15.56
N LYS A 409 -14.65 -5.69 -16.23
CA LYS A 409 -13.76 -6.55 -16.98
C LYS A 409 -13.06 -5.69 -18.03
N VAL A 410 -11.76 -5.48 -17.84
CA VAL A 410 -10.94 -4.84 -18.85
C VAL A 410 -10.96 -5.71 -20.09
N THR A 411 -11.67 -5.26 -21.12
CA THR A 411 -11.60 -5.84 -22.45
C THR A 411 -10.54 -5.04 -23.18
N TYR A 412 -9.33 -5.56 -23.27
CA TYR A 412 -8.32 -4.95 -24.11
C TYR A 412 -8.87 -4.86 -25.53
N PRO A 413 -8.86 -3.68 -26.16
CA PRO A 413 -9.54 -3.47 -27.45
C PRO A 413 -8.97 -4.34 -28.58
N ASP A 414 -7.76 -4.86 -28.43
CA ASP A 414 -7.15 -5.76 -29.39
C ASP A 414 -6.28 -6.82 -28.68
N THR A 415 -6.87 -7.99 -28.46
CA THR A 415 -6.13 -9.14 -27.91
C THR A 415 -5.09 -9.70 -28.89
N SER A 416 -5.04 -9.25 -30.14
CA SER A 416 -4.03 -9.64 -31.11
C SER A 416 -2.68 -8.95 -30.84
N LEU A 417 -2.67 -7.84 -30.09
CA LEU A 417 -1.44 -7.17 -29.65
C LEU A 417 -0.70 -7.93 -28.53
N PHE A 418 -1.38 -8.80 -27.84
CA PHE A 418 -0.76 -9.71 -26.89
C PHE A 418 -0.42 -11.00 -27.59
N THR A 419 0.86 -11.30 -27.75
CA THR A 419 1.25 -12.65 -28.09
C THR A 419 0.59 -13.57 -27.08
N PRO A 420 -0.35 -14.45 -27.50
CA PRO A 420 -1.03 -15.31 -26.54
C PRO A 420 0.06 -16.03 -25.75
N ARG A 421 -0.01 -15.98 -24.44
CA ARG A 421 0.81 -16.87 -23.61
C ARG A 421 0.68 -18.26 -24.23
N PRO A 422 1.79 -18.96 -24.50
CA PRO A 422 1.72 -20.31 -25.01
C PRO A 422 0.71 -21.05 -24.15
N THR A 423 -0.35 -21.54 -24.75
CA THR A 423 -1.38 -22.27 -24.02
C THR A 423 -0.67 -23.49 -23.48
N VAL A 424 -0.26 -23.44 -22.22
CA VAL A 424 0.30 -24.59 -21.54
C VAL A 424 -0.82 -25.63 -21.58
N LYS A 425 -0.62 -26.63 -22.40
CA LYS A 425 -1.60 -27.72 -22.58
C LYS A 425 -1.79 -28.33 -21.20
N ALA A 426 -2.96 -28.12 -20.59
CA ALA A 426 -3.26 -28.73 -19.31
C ALA A 426 -3.02 -30.22 -19.45
N THR A 427 -2.19 -30.82 -18.61
CA THR A 427 -2.10 -32.27 -18.54
C THR A 427 -3.44 -32.73 -18.03
N THR A 428 -4.16 -33.49 -18.82
CA THR A 428 -5.52 -33.98 -18.51
C THR A 428 -5.52 -35.01 -17.37
N ALA A 429 -4.37 -35.50 -16.97
CA ALA A 429 -4.25 -36.48 -15.89
C ALA A 429 -3.71 -35.79 -14.62
N PRO A 430 -4.31 -36.02 -13.44
CA PRO A 430 -3.76 -35.60 -12.16
C PRO A 430 -2.35 -36.18 -11.97
N VAL A 431 -1.44 -35.34 -11.51
CA VAL A 431 -0.08 -35.76 -11.18
C VAL A 431 0.05 -35.74 -9.67
N THR A 432 0.48 -36.86 -9.10
CA THR A 432 0.82 -36.90 -7.67
C THR A 432 2.28 -36.54 -7.51
N VAL A 433 2.54 -35.50 -6.71
CA VAL A 433 3.89 -35.10 -6.31
C VAL A 433 4.00 -35.40 -4.82
N THR A 434 4.95 -36.25 -4.47
CA THR A 434 5.22 -36.55 -3.06
C THR A 434 6.06 -35.41 -2.46
N ALA A 435 5.74 -35.04 -1.25
CA ALA A 435 6.58 -34.10 -0.51
C ALA A 435 8.03 -34.65 -0.42
N ASN A 436 8.99 -33.83 -0.71
CA ASN A 436 10.40 -34.20 -0.65
C ASN A 436 11.07 -33.76 0.65
N ALA A 437 10.38 -32.99 1.44
CA ALA A 437 10.74 -32.68 2.81
C ALA A 437 9.50 -32.20 3.56
N ASP A 438 9.40 -32.58 4.80
CA ASP A 438 8.45 -32.07 5.77
C ASP A 438 9.13 -31.95 7.13
N THR A 439 8.59 -31.12 7.97
CA THR A 439 9.01 -30.97 9.35
C THR A 439 7.95 -30.23 10.14
N TYR A 440 8.03 -30.33 11.45
CA TYR A 440 7.27 -29.46 12.33
C TYR A 440 8.15 -28.95 13.48
N LEU A 441 7.74 -27.86 14.08
CA LEU A 441 8.41 -27.25 15.23
C LEU A 441 7.46 -27.28 16.42
N VAL A 442 7.91 -27.79 17.54
CA VAL A 442 7.13 -27.86 18.79
C VAL A 442 7.91 -27.14 19.87
N ASP A 443 7.41 -26.00 20.33
CA ASP A 443 7.97 -25.21 21.45
C ASP A 443 9.51 -25.07 21.46
N SER A 444 10.16 -25.34 20.32
CA SER A 444 11.61 -25.36 20.18
C SER A 444 12.03 -25.05 18.75
N THR A 445 13.30 -24.83 18.56
CA THR A 445 13.93 -24.69 17.25
C THR A 445 14.32 -26.03 16.62
N THR A 446 13.96 -27.15 17.26
CA THR A 446 14.30 -28.47 16.77
C THR A 446 13.33 -28.90 15.67
N ALA A 447 13.85 -29.19 14.50
CA ALA A 447 13.07 -29.73 13.40
C ALA A 447 12.86 -31.23 13.56
N HIS A 448 11.68 -31.72 13.22
CA HIS A 448 11.25 -33.10 13.33
C HIS A 448 10.98 -33.74 11.97
N GLY A 449 11.82 -33.47 11.00
CA GLY A 449 11.63 -33.94 9.61
C GLY A 449 11.82 -35.44 9.40
N SER A 450 12.21 -36.19 10.44
CA SER A 450 12.35 -37.65 10.40
C SER A 450 11.22 -38.41 11.11
N ASP A 451 10.25 -37.69 11.67
CA ASP A 451 9.12 -38.32 12.34
C ASP A 451 8.14 -38.91 11.30
N GLU A 452 7.51 -40.03 11.66
CA GLU A 452 6.56 -40.71 10.76
C GLU A 452 5.24 -39.92 10.59
N GLU A 453 4.94 -39.01 11.50
CA GLU A 453 3.74 -38.17 11.49
C GLU A 453 4.06 -36.70 11.65
N LEU A 454 3.42 -35.89 10.84
CA LEU A 454 3.45 -34.44 10.98
C LEU A 454 2.51 -34.05 12.13
N LYS A 455 3.08 -33.68 13.29
CA LYS A 455 2.28 -33.30 14.47
C LYS A 455 1.93 -31.82 14.38
N ILE A 456 0.72 -31.53 13.95
CA ILE A 456 0.11 -30.19 14.01
C ILE A 456 -0.91 -30.24 15.16
N ASN A 457 -0.57 -29.64 16.29
CA ASN A 457 -1.54 -29.53 17.37
C ASN A 457 -2.58 -28.47 16.99
N GLN A 458 -3.84 -28.86 17.01
CA GLN A 458 -4.92 -27.90 16.99
C GLN A 458 -4.77 -26.98 18.21
N ALA A 459 -4.69 -25.69 17.97
CA ALA A 459 -4.75 -24.70 19.03
C ALA A 459 -6.13 -24.82 19.70
N GLN A 460 -6.19 -25.40 20.87
CA GLN A 460 -7.35 -25.25 21.74
C GLN A 460 -7.09 -24.07 22.65
N ASN A 461 -7.90 -23.02 22.48
CA ASN A 461 -7.89 -21.79 23.28
C ASN A 461 -6.62 -20.92 23.08
N VAL A 462 -6.58 -20.23 22.00
CA VAL A 462 -5.52 -19.27 21.65
C VAL A 462 -5.49 -18.07 22.61
N TYR A 463 -6.60 -17.76 23.27
CA TYR A 463 -6.73 -16.65 24.19
C TYR A 463 -7.16 -17.10 25.57
N THR A 464 -6.42 -16.71 26.62
CA THR A 464 -6.87 -16.80 28.00
C THR A 464 -6.98 -15.42 28.61
N SER A 465 -8.00 -15.19 29.44
CA SER A 465 -8.27 -13.90 30.09
C SER A 465 -7.13 -13.36 30.98
N SER A 466 -6.14 -14.20 31.31
CA SER A 466 -5.01 -13.83 32.19
C SER A 466 -3.70 -13.57 31.42
N SER A 467 -3.66 -13.87 30.16
CA SER A 467 -2.50 -13.62 29.28
C SER A 467 -2.97 -13.78 27.84
N PRO A 468 -3.55 -12.73 27.28
CA PRO A 468 -3.94 -12.73 25.88
C PRO A 468 -2.70 -12.87 25.00
N GLY A 469 -2.78 -13.69 23.99
CA GLY A 469 -1.70 -14.04 23.09
C GLY A 469 -1.66 -15.52 22.76
N LEU A 470 -1.02 -15.86 21.67
CA LEU A 470 -0.87 -17.22 21.17
C LEU A 470 -0.06 -18.11 22.14
N LYS A 471 -0.65 -18.48 23.27
CA LYS A 471 0.05 -19.30 24.27
C LYS A 471 0.26 -20.75 23.87
N ASP A 472 -0.50 -21.27 22.92
CA ASP A 472 -0.56 -22.71 22.68
C ASP A 472 -0.44 -23.12 21.22
N ILE A 473 0.16 -22.31 20.34
CA ILE A 473 0.66 -22.85 19.08
C ILE A 473 1.88 -23.70 19.40
N LYS A 474 1.62 -25.00 19.56
CA LYS A 474 2.65 -25.97 19.91
C LYS A 474 3.37 -26.55 18.71
N GLY A 475 2.95 -26.24 17.51
CA GLY A 475 3.62 -26.77 16.33
C GLY A 475 3.32 -26.00 15.03
N LEU A 476 4.33 -25.88 14.20
CA LEU A 476 4.25 -25.40 12.83
C LEU A 476 4.66 -26.54 11.90
N GLY A 477 3.77 -26.95 11.00
CA GLY A 477 4.08 -27.92 9.97
C GLY A 477 4.59 -27.24 8.72
N LEU A 478 5.68 -27.72 8.16
CA LEU A 478 6.27 -27.25 6.91
C LEU A 478 6.37 -28.44 5.94
N ILE A 479 5.82 -28.29 4.75
CA ILE A 479 5.86 -29.31 3.69
C ILE A 479 6.46 -28.67 2.44
N ARG A 480 7.41 -29.35 1.82
CA ARG A 480 8.05 -28.90 0.58
C ARG A 480 7.80 -29.92 -0.53
N PHE A 481 7.43 -29.42 -1.69
CA PHE A 481 7.31 -30.19 -2.92
C PHE A 481 8.31 -29.69 -3.95
N ASP A 482 8.98 -30.63 -4.63
CA ASP A 482 9.81 -30.29 -5.78
C ASP A 482 8.95 -30.30 -7.06
N LEU A 483 8.65 -29.11 -7.57
CA LEU A 483 7.88 -28.90 -8.78
C LEU A 483 8.75 -28.56 -10.00
N SER A 484 10.08 -28.67 -9.91
CA SER A 484 11.01 -28.24 -10.96
C SER A 484 10.70 -28.87 -12.34
N LYS A 485 10.33 -30.16 -12.37
CA LYS A 485 9.94 -30.86 -13.61
C LYS A 485 8.57 -30.43 -14.20
N TYR A 486 7.85 -29.56 -13.50
CA TYR A 486 6.59 -28.98 -13.95
C TYR A 486 6.73 -27.49 -14.26
N ALA A 487 7.95 -26.95 -14.25
CA ALA A 487 8.22 -25.57 -14.63
C ALA A 487 7.62 -25.27 -16.01
N GLY A 488 6.96 -24.14 -16.16
CA GLY A 488 6.25 -23.74 -17.38
C GLY A 488 4.89 -24.43 -17.61
N LYS A 489 4.42 -25.28 -16.69
CA LYS A 489 3.07 -25.88 -16.75
C LYS A 489 2.08 -25.09 -15.92
N LYS A 490 0.86 -24.96 -16.43
CA LYS A 490 -0.23 -24.31 -15.70
C LYS A 490 -0.83 -25.30 -14.69
N LEU A 491 -0.80 -24.93 -13.42
CA LEU A 491 -1.54 -25.66 -12.38
C LEU A 491 -3.02 -25.26 -12.45
N THR A 492 -3.89 -26.23 -12.64
CA THR A 492 -5.36 -26.01 -12.72
C THR A 492 -6.05 -26.29 -11.39
N SER A 493 -5.47 -27.13 -10.56
CA SER A 493 -5.91 -27.40 -9.20
C SER A 493 -4.81 -28.10 -8.42
N ALA A 494 -4.80 -27.95 -7.13
CA ALA A 494 -3.94 -28.71 -6.23
C ALA A 494 -4.80 -29.22 -5.06
N THR A 495 -4.52 -30.44 -4.61
CA THR A 495 -5.16 -31.06 -3.45
C THR A 495 -4.07 -31.67 -2.60
N LEU A 496 -4.00 -31.26 -1.34
CA LEU A 496 -3.19 -31.92 -0.33
C LEU A 496 -3.99 -33.13 0.19
N LYS A 497 -3.38 -34.30 0.15
CA LYS A 497 -3.97 -35.54 0.67
C LYS A 497 -3.18 -36.04 1.85
#